data_dae85bb5ab4ebb9264503e418798ef7a
#
_entry.id   dae85bb5ab4ebb9264503e418798ef7a
#
_cell.length_a   1.000
_cell.length_b   1.000
_cell.length_c   1.000
_cell.angle_alpha   90.00
_cell.angle_beta   90.00
_cell.angle_gamma   90.00
#
_symmetry.space_group_name_H-M   'P 1'
#
loop_
_entity.id
_entity.type
_entity.pdbx_description
1 polymer ?
#
loop_
_entity_poly.entity_id
_entity_poly.type
_entity_poly.pdbx_seq_one_letter_code
_entity_poly.pdbx_strand_id
1 'polypeptide(L)'
;MARGTLKFMMKVGLISEEMATPRTLTGAARLLLSVVAVGFSYFFIHISFFGPPVAEVFKGTFMMGVMVLSVLLFMGRAKPIRENFIWLDEVFALFDITLLCSLLSIWGYWQFANPVEQWIAFAGSDVLIMGVIGGLIGFAIYLYESLIKKPANNPALSDYLYILSAVSVTVWWIMSAQELTERIGGPVPAPVVFFSGMLVAVSFDVARRVVGSFIPLIGFLFFIYSFEPVANAMPGLLQHPGYPLHRVMEFLMLATDGITGLIMDVFATYVVIFVILGAFLEKTGLGGFIIDASYRLTGQRTGGPGLAAVTASGLFGMISGSGVANVVTTGTFTIPLMKRVGYKPEFAGAVEAAASTGGAYMPPIMGAGAFLLAELTETSYLEVVKIAIIPAILYYLSVGLIVYIRAVRNGLHGVPVEELPPLKNILPRLHLLLPIPVMVYFLVIGDSAFLAAAKTIILIIMLKVVDLLVTIRTPYSDAIGKHILGASLHMGVFVYFLGAEIGPPFTWLVDDFVGMSSGHALYWVLLVFIVLKVCEVLVAGQAAEMKTTVNDGETLERSGAVAGL
;
A
#
# COMPACT_ATOMS: atom_id res chain seq x y z
N MET A 1 -19.09 -24.72 -20.53
CA MET A 1 -17.62 -24.66 -20.66
C MET A 1 -16.99 -23.62 -19.72
N ALA A 2 -17.37 -22.35 -19.76
CA ALA A 2 -16.74 -21.28 -18.96
C ALA A 2 -16.64 -21.52 -17.43
N ARG A 3 -17.67 -22.08 -16.78
CA ARG A 3 -17.65 -22.35 -15.32
C ARG A 3 -16.68 -23.47 -14.91
N GLY A 4 -16.45 -24.47 -15.78
CA GLY A 4 -15.51 -25.56 -15.53
C GLY A 4 -14.06 -25.08 -15.64
N THR A 5 -13.77 -24.29 -16.68
CA THR A 5 -12.46 -23.71 -16.91
C THR A 5 -12.08 -22.72 -15.78
N LEU A 6 -13.03 -21.87 -15.34
CA LEU A 6 -12.83 -20.96 -14.24
C LEU A 6 -12.50 -21.70 -12.92
N LYS A 7 -13.28 -22.75 -12.58
CA LYS A 7 -13.01 -23.59 -11.41
C LYS A 7 -11.66 -24.31 -11.49
N PHE A 8 -11.23 -24.74 -12.66
CA PHE A 8 -9.93 -25.33 -12.87
C PHE A 8 -8.82 -24.30 -12.66
N MET A 9 -8.96 -23.10 -13.24
CA MET A 9 -7.98 -22.02 -13.09
C MET A 9 -7.85 -21.57 -11.61
N MET A 10 -8.96 -21.51 -10.86
CA MET A 10 -8.97 -21.27 -9.42
C MET A 10 -8.26 -22.40 -8.64
N LYS A 11 -8.51 -23.66 -8.98
CA LYS A 11 -7.89 -24.81 -8.32
C LYS A 11 -6.38 -24.91 -8.57
N VAL A 12 -5.92 -24.45 -9.74
CA VAL A 12 -4.49 -24.39 -10.08
C VAL A 12 -3.81 -23.15 -9.48
N GLY A 13 -4.56 -22.15 -9.02
CA GLY A 13 -4.03 -20.91 -8.45
C GLY A 13 -3.68 -19.84 -9.50
N LEU A 14 -4.14 -20.03 -10.74
CA LEU A 14 -3.99 -19.01 -11.81
C LEU A 14 -4.93 -17.81 -11.59
N ILE A 15 -6.05 -18.02 -10.89
CA ILE A 15 -6.99 -16.97 -10.47
C ILE A 15 -7.25 -17.19 -9.00
N SER A 16 -6.93 -16.22 -8.14
CA SER A 16 -7.30 -16.29 -6.73
C SER A 16 -8.71 -15.75 -6.53
N GLU A 17 -9.54 -16.50 -5.81
CA GLU A 17 -10.87 -16.04 -5.37
C GLU A 17 -10.76 -14.98 -4.27
N GLU A 18 -9.67 -14.98 -3.52
CA GLU A 18 -9.40 -14.06 -2.42
C GLU A 18 -8.14 -13.27 -2.77
N MET A 19 -8.30 -12.02 -3.20
CA MET A 19 -7.23 -11.05 -3.07
C MET A 19 -6.79 -11.04 -1.61
N ALA A 20 -5.46 -10.92 -1.39
CA ALA A 20 -4.84 -11.00 -0.09
C ALA A 20 -5.66 -10.33 1.00
N THR A 21 -6.34 -11.13 1.83
CA THR A 21 -7.04 -10.62 2.99
C THR A 21 -6.03 -10.33 4.08
N PRO A 22 -5.97 -9.09 4.60
CA PRO A 22 -5.05 -8.75 5.66
C PRO A 22 -5.37 -9.57 6.92
N ARG A 23 -4.34 -9.98 7.65
CA ARG A 23 -4.47 -10.69 8.92
C ARG A 23 -5.10 -9.79 9.98
N THR A 24 -5.93 -10.37 10.84
CA THR A 24 -6.35 -9.76 12.11
C THR A 24 -5.35 -10.15 13.20
N LEU A 25 -4.25 -9.43 13.30
CA LEU A 25 -3.20 -9.68 14.30
C LEU A 25 -3.69 -9.37 15.72
N THR A 26 -3.22 -10.15 16.70
CA THR A 26 -3.51 -9.97 18.12
C THR A 26 -2.23 -9.89 18.96
N GLY A 27 -2.32 -9.35 20.18
CA GLY A 27 -1.22 -9.32 21.14
C GLY A 27 0.05 -8.61 20.60
N ALA A 28 1.21 -9.20 20.88
CA ALA A 28 2.52 -8.64 20.54
C ALA A 28 2.73 -8.41 19.04
N ALA A 29 2.18 -9.28 18.17
CA ALA A 29 2.29 -9.13 16.72
C ALA A 29 1.54 -7.90 16.20
N ARG A 30 0.39 -7.56 16.78
CA ARG A 30 -0.36 -6.33 16.47
C ARG A 30 0.43 -5.09 16.90
N LEU A 31 1.05 -5.14 18.09
CA LEU A 31 1.89 -4.04 18.56
C LEU A 31 3.10 -3.84 17.63
N LEU A 32 3.78 -4.92 17.25
CA LEU A 32 4.91 -4.88 16.30
C LEU A 32 4.49 -4.24 14.98
N LEU A 33 3.37 -4.69 14.38
CA LEU A 33 2.84 -4.11 13.15
C LEU A 33 2.59 -2.60 13.31
N SER A 34 1.95 -2.19 14.42
CA SER A 34 1.63 -0.78 14.67
C SER A 34 2.89 0.07 14.81
N VAL A 35 3.89 -0.41 15.54
CA VAL A 35 5.17 0.30 15.71
C VAL A 35 5.92 0.45 14.40
N VAL A 36 6.01 -0.64 13.61
CA VAL A 36 6.69 -0.62 12.31
C VAL A 36 5.95 0.30 11.34
N ALA A 37 4.62 0.21 11.25
CA ALA A 37 3.83 1.04 10.34
C ALA A 37 3.90 2.53 10.70
N VAL A 38 3.82 2.87 11.98
CA VAL A 38 3.93 4.26 12.44
C VAL A 38 5.34 4.78 12.23
N GLY A 39 6.36 4.01 12.59
CA GLY A 39 7.77 4.38 12.38
C GLY A 39 8.09 4.59 10.90
N PHE A 40 7.58 3.71 10.03
CA PHE A 40 7.73 3.83 8.58
C PHE A 40 7.07 5.11 8.05
N SER A 41 5.81 5.36 8.40
CA SER A 41 5.09 6.56 7.95
C SER A 41 5.75 7.84 8.48
N TYR A 42 6.17 7.83 9.76
CA TYR A 42 6.87 8.95 10.37
C TYR A 42 8.19 9.25 9.67
N PHE A 43 8.98 8.23 9.35
CA PHE A 43 10.24 8.40 8.63
C PHE A 43 10.04 9.16 7.31
N PHE A 44 9.08 8.75 6.48
CA PHE A 44 8.83 9.41 5.19
C PHE A 44 8.28 10.83 5.33
N ILE A 45 7.43 11.10 6.31
CA ILE A 45 6.97 12.45 6.59
C ILE A 45 8.12 13.32 7.10
N HIS A 46 8.96 12.79 8.01
CA HIS A 46 10.11 13.52 8.55
C HIS A 46 11.09 13.97 7.45
N ILE A 47 11.51 13.05 6.61
CA ILE A 47 12.50 13.37 5.56
C ILE A 47 11.95 14.33 4.49
N SER A 48 10.63 14.46 4.37
CA SER A 48 10.03 15.42 3.44
C SER A 48 10.31 16.86 3.82
N PHE A 49 10.57 17.14 5.12
CA PHE A 49 10.85 18.47 5.64
C PHE A 49 12.34 18.70 5.88
N PHE A 50 13.07 17.67 6.29
CA PHE A 50 14.48 17.79 6.69
C PHE A 50 15.47 17.30 5.63
N GLY A 51 14.95 16.80 4.51
CA GLY A 51 15.72 16.20 3.44
C GLY A 51 16.00 14.71 3.66
N PRO A 52 16.18 13.96 2.57
CA PRO A 52 16.48 12.54 2.65
C PRO A 52 17.89 12.32 3.21
N PRO A 53 18.09 11.24 3.99
CA PRO A 53 19.43 10.77 4.32
C PRO A 53 20.16 10.31 3.06
N VAL A 54 21.34 9.73 3.22
CA VAL A 54 22.07 9.09 2.10
C VAL A 54 21.12 8.13 1.35
N ALA A 55 21.22 8.10 0.02
CA ALA A 55 20.26 7.43 -0.86
C ALA A 55 20.01 5.95 -0.48
N GLU A 56 21.06 5.26 -0.06
CA GLU A 56 21.00 3.85 0.35
C GLU A 56 20.18 3.65 1.62
N VAL A 57 20.32 4.54 2.61
CA VAL A 57 19.51 4.51 3.84
C VAL A 57 18.06 4.79 3.53
N PHE A 58 17.78 5.74 2.64
CA PHE A 58 16.44 6.08 2.21
C PHE A 58 15.74 4.91 1.51
N LYS A 59 16.36 4.38 0.45
CA LYS A 59 15.85 3.24 -0.30
C LYS A 59 15.77 1.98 0.54
N GLY A 60 16.81 1.70 1.33
CA GLY A 60 16.84 0.53 2.22
C GLY A 60 15.72 0.56 3.26
N THR A 61 15.46 1.71 3.88
CA THR A 61 14.34 1.85 4.83
C THR A 61 12.99 1.61 4.15
N PHE A 62 12.82 2.08 2.90
CA PHE A 62 11.63 1.79 2.12
C PHE A 62 11.48 0.28 1.87
N MET A 63 12.51 -0.36 1.33
CA MET A 63 12.53 -1.79 1.01
C MET A 63 12.22 -2.64 2.25
N MET A 64 12.92 -2.39 3.35
CA MET A 64 12.70 -3.08 4.62
C MET A 64 11.27 -2.91 5.12
N GLY A 65 10.76 -1.67 5.13
CA GLY A 65 9.42 -1.38 5.61
C GLY A 65 8.35 -2.09 4.78
N VAL A 66 8.44 -2.05 3.46
CA VAL A 66 7.50 -2.73 2.57
C VAL A 66 7.53 -4.24 2.77
N MET A 67 8.72 -4.85 2.81
CA MET A 67 8.84 -6.30 3.00
C MET A 67 8.33 -6.75 4.37
N VAL A 68 8.74 -6.09 5.45
CA VAL A 68 8.33 -6.43 6.82
C VAL A 68 6.82 -6.23 7.00
N LEU A 69 6.28 -5.10 6.56
CA LEU A 69 4.84 -4.83 6.66
C LEU A 69 4.03 -5.82 5.82
N SER A 70 4.48 -6.17 4.63
CA SER A 70 3.79 -7.16 3.77
C SER A 70 3.76 -8.54 4.42
N VAL A 71 4.87 -9.01 4.98
CA VAL A 71 4.93 -10.31 5.67
C VAL A 71 4.07 -10.32 6.93
N LEU A 72 4.01 -9.22 7.67
CA LEU A 72 3.15 -9.10 8.85
C LEU A 72 1.66 -9.03 8.50
N LEU A 73 1.30 -8.26 7.47
CA LEU A 73 -0.09 -8.01 7.10
C LEU A 73 -0.73 -9.17 6.36
N PHE A 74 0.01 -9.84 5.47
CA PHE A 74 -0.55 -10.86 4.59
C PHE A 74 -0.15 -12.26 5.01
N MET A 75 -1.09 -13.21 4.91
CA MET A 75 -0.81 -14.60 5.25
C MET A 75 0.13 -15.24 4.23
N GLY A 76 1.10 -15.99 4.70
CA GLY A 76 1.98 -16.81 3.84
C GLY A 76 1.23 -17.93 3.12
N ARG A 77 0.06 -18.33 3.66
CA ARG A 77 -0.84 -19.34 3.09
C ARG A 77 -2.28 -18.92 3.26
N ALA A 78 -3.06 -19.05 2.19
CA ALA A 78 -4.45 -18.63 2.17
C ALA A 78 -5.36 -19.51 3.03
N LYS A 79 -5.14 -20.85 3.10
CA LYS A 79 -5.96 -21.82 3.89
C LYS A 79 -5.18 -23.09 4.24
N PRO A 80 -5.62 -23.86 5.28
CA PRO A 80 -5.01 -25.15 5.58
C PRO A 80 -5.20 -26.12 4.42
N ILE A 81 -4.18 -26.92 4.12
CA ILE A 81 -4.11 -27.90 3.01
C ILE A 81 -5.37 -28.78 2.87
N ARG A 82 -6.08 -29.04 3.97
CA ARG A 82 -7.28 -29.89 3.96
C ARG A 82 -8.53 -29.28 3.32
N GLU A 83 -8.61 -27.94 3.22
CA GLU A 83 -9.84 -27.28 2.77
C GLU A 83 -9.79 -26.77 1.33
N ASN A 84 -8.66 -26.22 0.89
CA ASN A 84 -8.46 -25.77 -0.51
C ASN A 84 -6.97 -25.86 -0.87
N PHE A 85 -6.56 -26.95 -1.47
CA PHE A 85 -5.22 -27.10 -1.99
C PHE A 85 -5.04 -26.30 -3.28
N ILE A 86 -4.31 -25.20 -3.21
CA ILE A 86 -3.89 -24.41 -4.37
C ILE A 86 -2.48 -24.86 -4.73
N TRP A 87 -2.38 -25.78 -5.67
CA TRP A 87 -1.12 -26.46 -6.02
C TRP A 87 0.04 -25.50 -6.27
N LEU A 88 -0.20 -24.45 -7.04
CA LEU A 88 0.84 -23.48 -7.40
C LEU A 88 1.34 -22.70 -6.17
N ASP A 89 0.46 -22.27 -5.29
CA ASP A 89 0.80 -21.51 -4.08
C ASP A 89 1.63 -22.36 -3.11
N GLU A 90 1.27 -23.63 -2.93
CA GLU A 90 2.00 -24.53 -2.05
C GLU A 90 3.39 -24.90 -2.60
N VAL A 91 3.53 -25.09 -3.91
CA VAL A 91 4.83 -25.35 -4.55
C VAL A 91 5.74 -24.15 -4.39
N PHE A 92 5.24 -22.94 -4.62
CA PHE A 92 6.03 -21.73 -4.39
C PHE A 92 6.41 -21.54 -2.92
N ALA A 93 5.48 -21.75 -1.99
CA ALA A 93 5.77 -21.62 -0.55
C ALA A 93 6.84 -22.63 -0.09
N LEU A 94 6.78 -23.85 -0.60
CA LEU A 94 7.80 -24.87 -0.33
C LEU A 94 9.14 -24.48 -0.93
N PHE A 95 9.16 -24.07 -2.19
CA PHE A 95 10.38 -23.68 -2.88
C PHE A 95 11.06 -22.50 -2.19
N ASP A 96 10.31 -21.44 -1.90
CA ASP A 96 10.84 -20.22 -1.29
C ASP A 96 11.44 -20.48 0.10
N ILE A 97 10.73 -21.18 1.00
CA ILE A 97 11.25 -21.44 2.34
C ILE A 97 12.47 -22.38 2.32
N THR A 98 12.51 -23.36 1.41
CA THR A 98 13.66 -24.23 1.26
C THR A 98 14.86 -23.47 0.71
N LEU A 99 14.66 -22.62 -0.29
CA LEU A 99 15.70 -21.74 -0.84
C LEU A 99 16.23 -20.77 0.22
N LEU A 100 15.35 -20.09 0.94
CA LEU A 100 15.73 -19.15 1.99
C LEU A 100 16.56 -19.81 3.08
N CYS A 101 16.11 -20.96 3.60
CA CYS A 101 16.83 -21.70 4.62
C CYS A 101 18.17 -22.24 4.10
N SER A 102 18.25 -22.64 2.83
CA SER A 102 19.51 -23.03 2.17
C SER A 102 20.50 -21.88 2.15
N LEU A 103 20.06 -20.68 1.72
CA LEU A 103 20.89 -19.49 1.69
C LEU A 103 21.35 -19.08 3.09
N LEU A 104 20.46 -19.08 4.08
CA LEU A 104 20.81 -18.78 5.47
C LEU A 104 21.83 -19.76 6.05
N SER A 105 21.70 -21.06 5.76
CA SER A 105 22.63 -22.10 6.19
C SER A 105 24.01 -21.94 5.56
N ILE A 106 24.07 -21.69 4.25
CA ILE A 106 25.31 -21.42 3.52
C ILE A 106 25.98 -20.16 4.05
N TRP A 107 25.21 -19.08 4.26
CA TRP A 107 25.71 -17.82 4.81
C TRP A 107 26.28 -18.01 6.22
N GLY A 108 25.55 -18.71 7.09
CA GLY A 108 26.02 -19.03 8.43
C GLY A 108 27.33 -19.80 8.42
N TYR A 109 27.44 -20.84 7.57
CA TYR A 109 28.67 -21.60 7.41
C TYR A 109 29.85 -20.73 6.93
N TRP A 110 29.57 -19.85 5.94
CA TRP A 110 30.60 -18.96 5.39
C TRP A 110 31.17 -18.00 6.44
N GLN A 111 30.37 -17.50 7.38
CA GLN A 111 30.84 -16.66 8.48
C GLN A 111 31.82 -17.38 9.42
N PHE A 112 31.71 -18.71 9.56
CA PHE A 112 32.53 -19.50 10.49
C PHE A 112 33.74 -20.19 9.82
N ALA A 113 33.69 -20.41 8.49
CA ALA A 113 34.62 -21.29 7.76
C ALA A 113 35.70 -20.56 6.95
N ASN A 114 36.13 -19.37 7.33
CA ASN A 114 37.05 -18.50 6.58
C ASN A 114 36.40 -17.84 5.35
N PRO A 115 36.11 -16.56 5.41
CA PRO A 115 35.44 -15.82 4.36
C PRO A 115 36.32 -15.79 3.09
N VAL A 116 35.80 -16.32 2.00
CA VAL A 116 36.39 -16.21 0.66
C VAL A 116 35.78 -15.00 -0.01
N GLU A 117 36.60 -14.05 -0.44
CA GLU A 117 36.11 -12.77 -1.00
C GLU A 117 35.38 -12.93 -2.35
N GLN A 118 35.72 -13.99 -3.12
CA GLN A 118 35.17 -14.15 -4.47
C GLN A 118 34.23 -15.36 -4.58
N TRP A 119 33.07 -15.15 -5.24
CA TRP A 119 32.05 -16.17 -5.47
C TRP A 119 32.61 -17.47 -6.13
N ILE A 120 33.50 -17.32 -7.11
CA ILE A 120 34.04 -18.46 -7.88
C ILE A 120 34.81 -19.44 -6.99
N ALA A 121 35.48 -18.96 -5.94
CA ALA A 121 36.20 -19.80 -4.99
C ALA A 121 35.29 -20.48 -3.95
N PHE A 122 34.01 -20.11 -3.92
CA PHE A 122 33.04 -20.53 -2.91
C PHE A 122 32.29 -21.82 -3.29
N ALA A 123 32.32 -22.26 -4.57
CA ALA A 123 31.59 -23.44 -5.06
C ALA A 123 32.28 -24.76 -4.67
N GLY A 124 32.37 -25.03 -3.36
CA GLY A 124 32.91 -26.29 -2.82
C GLY A 124 31.83 -27.28 -2.39
N SER A 125 32.23 -28.54 -2.14
CA SER A 125 31.34 -29.59 -1.62
C SER A 125 30.64 -29.21 -0.34
N ASP A 126 31.29 -28.44 0.52
CA ASP A 126 30.77 -28.03 1.84
C ASP A 126 29.60 -27.04 1.72
N VAL A 127 29.65 -26.15 0.74
CA VAL A 127 28.56 -25.23 0.41
C VAL A 127 27.33 -26.00 -0.05
N LEU A 128 27.53 -27.01 -0.87
CA LEU A 128 26.44 -27.86 -1.35
C LEU A 128 25.79 -28.62 -0.18
N ILE A 129 26.61 -29.16 0.72
CA ILE A 129 26.16 -29.85 1.93
C ILE A 129 25.34 -28.89 2.82
N MET A 130 25.85 -27.69 3.08
CA MET A 130 25.16 -26.70 3.87
C MET A 130 23.86 -26.23 3.22
N GLY A 131 23.83 -26.07 1.90
CA GLY A 131 22.62 -25.79 1.15
C GLY A 131 21.57 -26.89 1.30
N VAL A 132 21.99 -28.16 1.22
CA VAL A 132 21.07 -29.29 1.43
C VAL A 132 20.55 -29.34 2.87
N ILE A 133 21.42 -29.15 3.87
CA ILE A 133 21.00 -29.09 5.28
C ILE A 133 19.97 -27.97 5.49
N GLY A 134 20.25 -26.78 4.99
CA GLY A 134 19.30 -25.66 5.06
C GLY A 134 17.99 -25.97 4.36
N GLY A 135 18.03 -26.56 3.17
CA GLY A 135 16.85 -27.00 2.43
C GLY A 135 16.01 -28.01 3.20
N LEU A 136 16.64 -28.99 3.86
CA LEU A 136 15.95 -29.96 4.73
C LEU A 136 15.29 -29.27 5.94
N ILE A 137 15.95 -28.28 6.54
CA ILE A 137 15.37 -27.47 7.62
C ILE A 137 14.14 -26.70 7.10
N GLY A 138 14.25 -26.04 5.95
CA GLY A 138 13.14 -25.33 5.31
C GLY A 138 11.95 -26.25 5.00
N PHE A 139 12.25 -27.46 4.47
CA PHE A 139 11.24 -28.48 4.24
C PHE A 139 10.56 -28.95 5.55
N ALA A 140 11.33 -29.13 6.62
CA ALA A 140 10.80 -29.49 7.92
C ALA A 140 9.89 -28.38 8.51
N ILE A 141 10.28 -27.11 8.37
CA ILE A 141 9.44 -25.97 8.78
C ILE A 141 8.15 -25.95 7.96
N TYR A 142 8.24 -26.13 6.64
CA TYR A 142 7.06 -26.21 5.78
C TYR A 142 6.12 -27.34 6.20
N LEU A 143 6.63 -28.55 6.47
CA LEU A 143 5.82 -29.66 6.94
C LEU A 143 5.19 -29.38 8.32
N TYR A 144 5.98 -28.84 9.25
CA TYR A 144 5.49 -28.47 10.58
C TYR A 144 4.29 -27.51 10.48
N GLU A 145 4.43 -26.44 9.70
CA GLU A 145 3.36 -25.45 9.53
C GLU A 145 2.16 -26.00 8.75
N SER A 146 2.39 -26.95 7.83
CA SER A 146 1.33 -27.52 7.01
C SER A 146 0.55 -28.60 7.74
N LEU A 147 1.22 -29.44 8.53
CA LEU A 147 0.64 -30.66 9.12
C LEU A 147 0.28 -30.48 10.60
N ILE A 148 1.12 -29.78 11.36
CA ILE A 148 1.01 -29.73 12.82
C ILE A 148 0.36 -28.41 13.29
N LYS A 149 0.75 -27.30 12.70
CA LYS A 149 0.25 -25.97 13.08
C LYS A 149 -0.71 -25.45 12.03
N LYS A 150 -1.98 -25.28 12.38
CA LYS A 150 -2.92 -24.57 11.52
C LYS A 150 -2.46 -23.12 11.37
N PRO A 151 -2.50 -22.54 10.16
CA PRO A 151 -2.23 -21.12 9.97
C PRO A 151 -3.19 -20.31 10.86
N ALA A 152 -2.62 -19.67 11.87
CA ALA A 152 -3.33 -18.77 12.76
C ALA A 152 -3.27 -17.35 12.19
N ASN A 153 -4.11 -16.45 12.69
CA ASN A 153 -4.06 -15.02 12.36
C ASN A 153 -2.71 -14.35 12.73
N ASN A 154 -1.92 -14.96 13.61
CA ASN A 154 -0.60 -14.49 14.00
C ASN A 154 0.50 -15.04 13.06
N PRO A 155 1.65 -14.35 12.94
CA PRO A 155 2.77 -14.78 12.11
C PRO A 155 3.26 -16.18 12.48
N ALA A 156 3.60 -16.97 11.48
CA ALA A 156 4.19 -18.29 11.61
C ALA A 156 5.72 -18.21 11.78
N LEU A 157 6.39 -19.32 12.02
CA LEU A 157 7.86 -19.35 12.15
C LEU A 157 8.54 -18.91 10.84
N SER A 158 8.01 -19.35 9.70
CA SER A 158 8.49 -18.93 8.38
C SER A 158 8.41 -17.42 8.20
N ASP A 159 7.34 -16.77 8.66
CA ASP A 159 7.18 -15.32 8.55
C ASP A 159 8.30 -14.56 9.28
N TYR A 160 8.71 -15.02 10.47
CA TYR A 160 9.83 -14.42 11.21
C TYR A 160 11.17 -14.62 10.48
N LEU A 161 11.36 -15.75 9.79
CA LEU A 161 12.55 -15.96 8.96
C LEU A 161 12.59 -15.02 7.75
N TYR A 162 11.45 -14.79 7.09
CA TYR A 162 11.34 -13.80 6.01
C TYR A 162 11.61 -12.37 6.51
N ILE A 163 11.08 -11.99 7.68
CA ILE A 163 11.34 -10.69 8.30
C ILE A 163 12.83 -10.54 8.62
N LEU A 164 13.43 -11.55 9.25
CA LEU A 164 14.85 -11.54 9.58
C LEU A 164 15.71 -11.39 8.33
N SER A 165 15.36 -12.12 7.27
CA SER A 165 16.08 -12.05 5.98
C SER A 165 15.93 -10.68 5.33
N ALA A 166 14.73 -10.10 5.30
CA ALA A 166 14.50 -8.76 4.78
C ALA A 166 15.32 -7.70 5.53
N VAL A 167 15.34 -7.77 6.86
CA VAL A 167 16.16 -6.86 7.69
C VAL A 167 17.65 -7.08 7.41
N SER A 168 18.11 -8.33 7.39
CA SER A 168 19.54 -8.65 7.16
C SER A 168 20.03 -8.18 5.79
N VAL A 169 19.25 -8.43 4.72
CA VAL A 169 19.55 -7.94 3.36
C VAL A 169 19.67 -6.43 3.34
N THR A 170 18.69 -5.74 3.93
CA THR A 170 18.66 -4.28 3.92
C THR A 170 19.82 -3.68 4.71
N VAL A 171 20.06 -4.18 5.92
CA VAL A 171 21.18 -3.68 6.76
C VAL A 171 22.51 -3.91 6.05
N TRP A 172 22.72 -5.11 5.52
CA TRP A 172 23.94 -5.40 4.78
C TRP A 172 24.09 -4.48 3.56
N TRP A 173 23.02 -4.29 2.77
CA TRP A 173 23.06 -3.44 1.58
C TRP A 173 23.39 -1.98 1.93
N ILE A 174 22.79 -1.41 2.98
CA ILE A 174 23.10 -0.06 3.47
C ILE A 174 24.56 0.05 3.89
N MET A 175 25.08 -0.93 4.63
CA MET A 175 26.46 -0.91 5.15
C MET A 175 27.51 -1.10 4.04
N SER A 176 27.18 -1.84 2.99
CA SER A 176 28.10 -2.18 1.91
C SER A 176 27.97 -1.29 0.66
N ALA A 177 27.00 -0.39 0.62
CA ALA A 177 26.64 0.37 -0.58
C ALA A 177 27.79 1.16 -1.17
N GLN A 178 28.56 1.87 -0.34
CA GLN A 178 29.71 2.65 -0.80
C GLN A 178 30.79 1.75 -1.42
N GLU A 179 31.15 0.67 -0.75
CA GLU A 179 32.14 -0.28 -1.24
C GLU A 179 31.71 -0.93 -2.56
N LEU A 180 30.41 -1.28 -2.67
CA LEU A 180 29.85 -1.89 -3.87
C LEU A 180 29.84 -0.93 -5.05
N THR A 181 29.56 0.37 -4.81
CA THR A 181 29.59 1.40 -5.86
C THR A 181 30.98 1.60 -6.43
N GLU A 182 32.02 1.54 -5.60
CA GLU A 182 33.41 1.67 -6.03
C GLU A 182 33.92 0.45 -6.85
N ARG A 183 33.24 -0.70 -6.70
CA ARG A 183 33.62 -1.98 -7.36
C ARG A 183 32.80 -2.30 -8.61
N ILE A 184 31.98 -1.40 -9.14
CA ILE A 184 31.14 -1.65 -10.32
C ILE A 184 32.01 -2.15 -11.50
N GLY A 185 31.63 -3.33 -12.05
CA GLY A 185 32.34 -3.95 -13.17
C GLY A 185 33.51 -4.87 -12.79
N GLY A 186 33.85 -4.97 -11.51
CA GLY A 186 34.87 -5.87 -10.97
C GLY A 186 34.36 -7.32 -10.76
N PRO A 187 35.15 -8.18 -10.09
CA PRO A 187 34.70 -9.50 -9.68
C PRO A 187 33.60 -9.38 -8.61
N VAL A 188 32.50 -10.14 -8.80
CA VAL A 188 31.34 -10.10 -7.91
C VAL A 188 31.67 -10.73 -6.56
N PRO A 189 31.54 -10.00 -5.44
CA PRO A 189 31.78 -10.56 -4.11
C PRO A 189 30.74 -11.64 -3.76
N ALA A 190 31.14 -12.67 -3.01
CA ALA A 190 30.23 -13.72 -2.55
C ALA A 190 29.01 -13.18 -1.76
N PRO A 191 29.15 -12.18 -0.86
CA PRO A 191 28.02 -11.58 -0.17
C PRO A 191 26.94 -11.02 -1.10
N VAL A 192 27.30 -10.43 -2.23
CA VAL A 192 26.34 -9.91 -3.22
C VAL A 192 25.42 -11.02 -3.69
N VAL A 193 25.97 -12.19 -4.05
CA VAL A 193 25.18 -13.32 -4.55
C VAL A 193 24.23 -13.86 -3.48
N PHE A 194 24.67 -13.94 -2.23
CA PHE A 194 23.82 -14.41 -1.13
C PHE A 194 22.69 -13.46 -0.80
N PHE A 195 23.02 -12.19 -0.58
CA PHE A 195 22.01 -11.21 -0.20
C PHE A 195 21.06 -10.91 -1.36
N SER A 196 21.52 -10.93 -2.62
CA SER A 196 20.63 -10.87 -3.78
C SER A 196 19.70 -12.08 -3.84
N GLY A 197 20.21 -13.30 -3.60
CA GLY A 197 19.39 -14.50 -3.52
C GLY A 197 18.32 -14.42 -2.42
N MET A 198 18.68 -13.93 -1.23
CA MET A 198 17.72 -13.67 -0.15
C MET A 198 16.70 -12.61 -0.55
N LEU A 199 17.14 -11.52 -1.19
CA LEU A 199 16.25 -10.45 -1.68
C LEU A 199 15.24 -11.00 -2.68
N VAL A 200 15.69 -11.83 -3.62
CA VAL A 200 14.84 -12.49 -4.62
C VAL A 200 13.81 -13.38 -3.94
N ALA A 201 14.24 -14.25 -3.01
CA ALA A 201 13.33 -15.15 -2.29
C ALA A 201 12.27 -14.36 -1.50
N VAL A 202 12.68 -13.36 -0.73
CA VAL A 202 11.73 -12.51 0.03
C VAL A 202 10.79 -11.75 -0.92
N SER A 203 11.29 -11.25 -2.05
CA SER A 203 10.48 -10.54 -3.04
C SER A 203 9.44 -11.42 -3.69
N PHE A 204 9.77 -12.66 -4.04
CA PHE A 204 8.82 -13.63 -4.59
C PHE A 204 7.75 -14.03 -3.56
N ASP A 205 8.15 -14.27 -2.31
CA ASP A 205 7.18 -14.59 -1.24
C ASP A 205 6.24 -13.41 -0.98
N VAL A 206 6.74 -12.18 -0.87
CA VAL A 206 5.93 -10.97 -0.69
C VAL A 206 4.98 -10.77 -1.87
N ALA A 207 5.45 -10.91 -3.11
CA ALA A 207 4.61 -10.79 -4.30
C ALA A 207 3.51 -11.86 -4.30
N ARG A 208 3.84 -13.12 -3.96
CA ARG A 208 2.87 -14.21 -3.84
C ARG A 208 1.78 -13.90 -2.82
N ARG A 209 2.13 -13.35 -1.66
CA ARG A 209 1.19 -13.00 -0.59
C ARG A 209 0.25 -11.87 -0.98
N VAL A 210 0.75 -10.87 -1.70
CA VAL A 210 0.02 -9.63 -2.01
C VAL A 210 -0.78 -9.73 -3.30
N VAL A 211 -0.21 -10.31 -4.35
CA VAL A 211 -0.80 -10.31 -5.71
C VAL A 211 -1.28 -11.71 -6.13
N GLY A 212 -0.93 -12.75 -5.34
CA GLY A 212 -1.19 -14.14 -5.68
C GLY A 212 -0.07 -14.76 -6.51
N SER A 213 -0.13 -16.07 -6.76
CA SER A 213 0.98 -16.87 -7.29
C SER A 213 1.23 -16.70 -8.79
N PHE A 214 0.29 -16.13 -9.55
CA PHE A 214 0.40 -16.08 -11.02
C PHE A 214 1.48 -15.09 -11.49
N ILE A 215 1.53 -13.88 -10.93
CA ILE A 215 2.54 -12.88 -11.31
C ILE A 215 3.96 -13.31 -10.89
N PRO A 216 4.20 -13.79 -9.66
CA PRO A 216 5.47 -14.39 -9.30
C PRO A 216 5.90 -15.55 -10.20
N LEU A 217 4.96 -16.40 -10.67
CA LEU A 217 5.29 -17.47 -11.61
C LEU A 217 5.87 -16.92 -12.91
N ILE A 218 5.25 -15.89 -13.48
CA ILE A 218 5.78 -15.25 -14.69
C ILE A 218 7.18 -14.68 -14.41
N GLY A 219 7.35 -13.95 -13.32
CA GLY A 219 8.65 -13.41 -12.91
C GLY A 219 9.70 -14.51 -12.72
N PHE A 220 9.33 -15.62 -12.09
CA PHE A 220 10.21 -16.76 -11.88
C PHE A 220 10.61 -17.46 -13.20
N LEU A 221 9.68 -17.58 -14.15
CA LEU A 221 10.01 -18.11 -15.48
C LEU A 221 11.03 -17.23 -16.22
N PHE A 222 10.87 -15.92 -16.19
CA PHE A 222 11.85 -14.99 -16.76
C PHE A 222 13.16 -14.98 -15.98
N PHE A 223 13.13 -15.11 -14.67
CA PHE A 223 14.31 -15.24 -13.84
C PHE A 223 15.13 -16.49 -14.21
N ILE A 224 14.48 -17.66 -14.33
CA ILE A 224 15.16 -18.89 -14.78
C ILE A 224 15.65 -18.76 -16.22
N TYR A 225 14.87 -18.14 -17.10
CA TYR A 225 15.21 -17.91 -18.49
C TYR A 225 16.48 -17.06 -18.67
N SER A 226 16.79 -16.18 -17.72
CA SER A 226 18.00 -15.36 -17.78
C SER A 226 19.31 -16.15 -17.61
N PHE A 227 19.26 -17.38 -17.06
CA PHE A 227 20.45 -18.17 -16.82
C PHE A 227 20.97 -18.91 -18.07
N GLU A 228 22.28 -18.90 -18.26
CA GLU A 228 22.98 -19.50 -19.39
C GLU A 228 22.50 -20.91 -19.75
N PRO A 229 22.37 -21.89 -18.84
CA PRO A 229 21.95 -23.25 -19.20
C PRO A 229 20.56 -23.32 -19.83
N VAL A 230 19.63 -22.48 -19.34
CA VAL A 230 18.24 -22.44 -19.81
C VAL A 230 18.14 -21.64 -21.11
N ALA A 231 18.76 -20.49 -21.16
CA ALA A 231 18.79 -19.59 -22.32
C ALA A 231 19.34 -20.31 -23.58
N ASN A 232 20.42 -21.04 -23.42
CA ASN A 232 21.07 -21.80 -24.50
C ASN A 232 20.24 -23.00 -24.95
N ALA A 233 19.40 -23.58 -24.08
CA ALA A 233 18.53 -24.70 -24.40
C ALA A 233 17.25 -24.31 -25.14
N MET A 234 16.93 -23.01 -25.20
CA MET A 234 15.72 -22.51 -25.84
C MET A 234 15.83 -22.57 -27.38
N PRO A 235 14.74 -22.91 -28.09
CA PRO A 235 14.75 -23.01 -29.54
C PRO A 235 14.58 -21.65 -30.24
N GLY A 236 15.29 -21.48 -31.36
CA GLY A 236 15.05 -20.41 -32.34
C GLY A 236 15.17 -18.99 -31.77
N LEU A 237 14.12 -18.18 -31.94
CA LEU A 237 14.10 -16.78 -31.52
C LEU A 237 14.16 -16.56 -30.00
N LEU A 238 13.92 -17.58 -29.21
CA LEU A 238 14.00 -17.51 -27.75
C LEU A 238 15.41 -17.83 -27.21
N GLN A 239 16.31 -18.30 -28.08
CA GLN A 239 17.69 -18.58 -27.69
C GLN A 239 18.46 -17.27 -27.50
N HIS A 240 19.16 -17.13 -26.36
CA HIS A 240 20.08 -16.03 -26.09
C HIS A 240 21.29 -16.53 -25.28
N PRO A 241 22.39 -15.78 -25.19
CA PRO A 241 23.61 -16.23 -24.52
C PRO A 241 23.41 -16.59 -23.04
N GLY A 242 22.43 -16.00 -22.37
CA GLY A 242 22.23 -16.11 -20.93
C GLY A 242 23.35 -15.47 -20.12
N TYR A 243 23.21 -15.55 -18.81
CA TYR A 243 24.17 -15.00 -17.86
C TYR A 243 24.47 -16.01 -16.76
N PRO A 244 25.72 -16.03 -16.23
CA PRO A 244 26.05 -16.82 -15.06
C PRO A 244 25.34 -16.28 -13.81
N LEU A 245 25.12 -17.16 -12.82
CA LEU A 245 24.37 -16.87 -11.61
C LEU A 245 24.81 -15.58 -10.91
N HIS A 246 26.12 -15.40 -10.71
CA HIS A 246 26.64 -14.23 -10.01
C HIS A 246 26.32 -12.91 -10.72
N ARG A 247 26.29 -12.89 -12.06
CA ARG A 247 25.93 -11.71 -12.84
C ARG A 247 24.44 -11.39 -12.78
N VAL A 248 23.58 -12.41 -12.82
CA VAL A 248 22.14 -12.20 -12.63
C VAL A 248 21.86 -11.64 -11.24
N MET A 249 22.51 -12.18 -10.20
CA MET A 249 22.34 -11.70 -8.83
C MET A 249 22.86 -10.27 -8.63
N GLU A 250 24.03 -9.96 -9.18
CA GLU A 250 24.57 -8.60 -9.18
C GLU A 250 23.62 -7.61 -9.86
N PHE A 251 23.13 -7.96 -11.06
CA PHE A 251 22.18 -7.13 -11.79
C PHE A 251 20.91 -6.83 -10.98
N LEU A 252 20.31 -7.86 -10.38
CA LEU A 252 19.07 -7.69 -9.61
C LEU A 252 19.23 -6.79 -8.39
N MET A 253 20.43 -6.74 -7.80
CA MET A 253 20.68 -5.97 -6.59
C MET A 253 21.36 -4.62 -6.83
N LEU A 254 22.21 -4.48 -7.84
CA LEU A 254 23.05 -3.30 -8.01
C LEU A 254 22.74 -2.48 -9.26
N ALA A 255 22.08 -3.07 -10.28
CA ALA A 255 21.78 -2.33 -11.49
C ALA A 255 20.60 -1.36 -11.30
N THR A 256 20.63 -0.29 -12.10
CA THR A 256 19.54 0.70 -12.15
C THR A 256 18.19 0.10 -12.57
N ASP A 257 18.20 -0.99 -13.32
CA ASP A 257 17.00 -1.72 -13.74
C ASP A 257 16.71 -2.94 -12.85
N GLY A 258 17.49 -3.13 -11.78
CA GLY A 258 17.30 -4.19 -10.80
C GLY A 258 16.18 -3.91 -9.79
N ILE A 259 16.04 -4.80 -8.81
CA ILE A 259 15.02 -4.68 -7.74
C ILE A 259 15.23 -3.39 -6.94
N THR A 260 16.49 -3.03 -6.67
CA THR A 260 16.86 -1.83 -5.90
C THR A 260 17.07 -0.59 -6.79
N GLY A 261 16.72 -0.68 -8.06
CA GLY A 261 16.94 0.36 -9.07
C GLY A 261 15.83 1.42 -9.15
N LEU A 262 15.65 1.96 -10.36
CA LEU A 262 14.76 3.09 -10.66
C LEU A 262 13.33 2.91 -10.14
N ILE A 263 12.75 1.72 -10.27
CA ILE A 263 11.37 1.46 -9.80
C ILE A 263 11.30 1.65 -8.28
N MET A 264 12.27 1.12 -7.53
CA MET A 264 12.32 1.31 -6.08
C MET A 264 12.51 2.79 -5.71
N ASP A 265 13.32 3.53 -6.46
CA ASP A 265 13.52 4.97 -6.27
C ASP A 265 12.22 5.75 -6.38
N VAL A 266 11.46 5.52 -7.46
CA VAL A 266 10.16 6.17 -7.69
C VAL A 266 9.17 5.82 -6.58
N PHE A 267 9.11 4.56 -6.16
CA PHE A 267 8.21 4.13 -5.09
C PHE A 267 8.59 4.73 -3.74
N ALA A 268 9.87 4.77 -3.41
CA ALA A 268 10.37 5.35 -2.17
C ALA A 268 10.20 6.88 -2.14
N THR A 269 10.49 7.56 -3.25
CA THR A 269 10.45 9.02 -3.32
C THR A 269 9.03 9.57 -3.43
N TYR A 270 8.17 8.95 -4.25
CA TYR A 270 6.86 9.54 -4.55
C TYR A 270 5.70 8.68 -4.02
N VAL A 271 5.65 7.40 -4.40
CA VAL A 271 4.45 6.59 -4.18
C VAL A 271 4.11 6.46 -2.71
N VAL A 272 5.09 6.24 -1.84
CA VAL A 272 4.86 6.01 -0.42
C VAL A 272 4.19 7.21 0.26
N ILE A 273 4.64 8.44 0.00
CA ILE A 273 4.07 9.63 0.64
C ILE A 273 2.65 9.91 0.14
N PHE A 274 2.37 9.63 -1.14
CA PHE A 274 1.03 9.78 -1.70
C PHE A 274 0.05 8.70 -1.20
N VAL A 275 0.54 7.47 -0.96
CA VAL A 275 -0.26 6.43 -0.31
C VAL A 275 -0.59 6.81 1.13
N ILE A 276 0.37 7.37 1.86
CA ILE A 276 0.14 7.91 3.21
C ILE A 276 -0.88 9.05 3.15
N LEU A 277 -0.73 10.01 2.24
CA LEU A 277 -1.67 11.11 2.03
C LEU A 277 -3.08 10.59 1.72
N GLY A 278 -3.21 9.62 0.80
CA GLY A 278 -4.48 8.98 0.47
C GLY A 278 -5.15 8.33 1.67
N ALA A 279 -4.38 7.62 2.51
CA ALA A 279 -4.89 7.02 3.74
C ALA A 279 -5.37 8.08 4.76
N PHE A 280 -4.66 9.20 4.90
CA PHE A 280 -5.12 10.31 5.74
C PHE A 280 -6.43 10.91 5.20
N LEU A 281 -6.51 11.19 3.89
CA LEU A 281 -7.71 11.72 3.24
C LEU A 281 -8.91 10.78 3.41
N GLU A 282 -8.73 9.48 3.23
CA GLU A 282 -9.79 8.48 3.43
C GLU A 282 -10.34 8.53 4.87
N LYS A 283 -9.46 8.60 5.87
CA LYS A 283 -9.86 8.65 7.29
C LYS A 283 -10.53 9.97 7.71
N THR A 284 -10.48 11.02 6.89
CA THR A 284 -11.25 12.25 7.16
C THR A 284 -12.76 12.10 6.96
N GLY A 285 -13.20 11.05 6.27
CA GLY A 285 -14.59 10.89 5.84
C GLY A 285 -14.87 11.51 4.47
N LEU A 286 -13.83 11.92 3.75
CA LEU A 286 -13.93 12.50 2.41
C LEU A 286 -14.61 11.54 1.41
N GLY A 287 -14.36 10.23 1.51
CA GLY A 287 -15.01 9.24 0.65
C GLY A 287 -16.53 9.27 0.74
N GLY A 288 -17.08 9.27 1.95
CA GLY A 288 -18.52 9.40 2.17
C GLY A 288 -19.11 10.73 1.65
N PHE A 289 -18.37 11.83 1.84
CA PHE A 289 -18.75 13.13 1.28
C PHE A 289 -18.80 13.09 -0.26
N ILE A 290 -17.79 12.52 -0.92
CA ILE A 290 -17.73 12.42 -2.39
C ILE A 290 -18.91 11.60 -2.92
N ILE A 291 -19.25 10.48 -2.28
CA ILE A 291 -20.39 9.64 -2.68
C ILE A 291 -21.70 10.44 -2.56
N ASP A 292 -21.95 11.09 -1.41
CA ASP A 292 -23.14 11.89 -1.18
C ASP A 292 -23.26 13.05 -2.18
N ALA A 293 -22.16 13.76 -2.45
CA ALA A 293 -22.12 14.88 -3.38
C ALA A 293 -22.35 14.40 -4.83
N SER A 294 -21.70 13.33 -5.25
CA SER A 294 -21.88 12.75 -6.58
C SER A 294 -23.32 12.26 -6.80
N TYR A 295 -23.91 11.63 -5.79
CA TYR A 295 -25.29 11.16 -5.84
C TYR A 295 -26.28 12.33 -5.89
N ARG A 296 -26.02 13.40 -5.15
CA ARG A 296 -26.84 14.62 -5.22
C ARG A 296 -26.77 15.31 -6.57
N LEU A 297 -25.60 15.34 -7.21
CA LEU A 297 -25.39 16.02 -8.49
C LEU A 297 -26.00 15.27 -9.68
N THR A 298 -25.95 13.96 -9.68
CA THR A 298 -26.30 13.14 -10.86
C THR A 298 -27.55 12.28 -10.68
N GLY A 299 -27.96 12.02 -9.44
CA GLY A 299 -28.96 11.00 -9.09
C GLY A 299 -30.35 11.18 -9.75
N GLN A 300 -30.78 12.44 -10.01
CA GLN A 300 -32.07 12.71 -10.67
C GLN A 300 -32.08 12.45 -12.17
N ARG A 301 -30.91 12.36 -12.80
CA ARG A 301 -30.80 12.19 -14.25
C ARG A 301 -31.09 10.75 -14.66
N THR A 302 -31.45 10.55 -15.93
CA THR A 302 -31.57 9.21 -16.51
C THR A 302 -30.27 8.43 -16.26
N GLY A 303 -30.37 7.27 -15.63
CA GLY A 303 -29.22 6.50 -15.21
C GLY A 303 -28.43 7.10 -14.04
N GLY A 304 -29.03 8.03 -13.29
CA GLY A 304 -28.40 8.82 -12.23
C GLY A 304 -27.50 8.05 -11.27
N PRO A 305 -27.94 6.93 -10.68
CA PRO A 305 -27.09 6.12 -9.80
C PRO A 305 -25.83 5.56 -10.45
N GLY A 306 -25.91 5.19 -11.75
CA GLY A 306 -24.73 4.77 -12.52
C GLY A 306 -23.77 5.94 -12.81
N LEU A 307 -24.32 7.11 -13.14
CA LEU A 307 -23.54 8.34 -13.31
C LEU A 307 -22.91 8.80 -11.99
N ALA A 308 -23.62 8.63 -10.86
CA ALA A 308 -23.09 8.89 -9.54
C ALA A 308 -21.90 7.99 -9.22
N ALA A 309 -21.97 6.71 -9.58
CA ALA A 309 -20.85 5.79 -9.42
C ALA A 309 -19.62 6.26 -10.23
N VAL A 310 -19.80 6.62 -11.50
CA VAL A 310 -18.72 7.13 -12.37
C VAL A 310 -18.10 8.41 -11.77
N THR A 311 -18.93 9.35 -11.35
CA THR A 311 -18.47 10.64 -10.78
C THR A 311 -17.77 10.44 -9.43
N ALA A 312 -18.36 9.61 -8.56
CA ALA A 312 -17.76 9.30 -7.25
C ALA A 312 -16.42 8.59 -7.39
N SER A 313 -16.33 7.58 -8.26
CA SER A 313 -15.08 6.86 -8.50
C SER A 313 -14.03 7.75 -9.17
N GLY A 314 -14.42 8.70 -10.03
CA GLY A 314 -13.51 9.69 -10.59
C GLY A 314 -12.92 10.62 -9.53
N LEU A 315 -13.77 11.19 -8.69
CA LEU A 315 -13.34 12.08 -7.61
C LEU A 315 -12.54 11.34 -6.52
N PHE A 316 -12.95 10.13 -6.16
CA PHE A 316 -12.20 9.32 -5.20
C PHE A 316 -10.86 8.84 -5.80
N GLY A 317 -10.86 8.54 -7.10
CA GLY A 317 -9.64 8.18 -7.84
C GLY A 317 -8.56 9.26 -7.80
N MET A 318 -8.96 10.55 -7.83
CA MET A 318 -8.03 11.69 -7.65
C MET A 318 -7.24 11.62 -6.34
N ILE A 319 -7.71 10.86 -5.35
CA ILE A 319 -7.17 10.77 -4.00
C ILE A 319 -6.41 9.47 -3.79
N SER A 320 -7.03 8.35 -4.17
CA SER A 320 -6.48 7.02 -3.89
C SER A 320 -5.38 6.60 -4.87
N GLY A 321 -5.42 7.08 -6.12
CA GLY A 321 -4.54 6.63 -7.20
C GLY A 321 -4.61 5.11 -7.50
N SER A 322 -5.44 4.36 -6.78
CA SER A 322 -5.55 2.90 -6.85
C SER A 322 -6.95 2.47 -7.27
N GLY A 323 -7.06 1.83 -8.44
CA GLY A 323 -8.33 1.30 -8.93
C GLY A 323 -8.93 0.26 -7.99
N VAL A 324 -8.12 -0.60 -7.38
CA VAL A 324 -8.58 -1.64 -6.45
C VAL A 324 -9.13 -1.02 -5.15
N ALA A 325 -8.39 -0.10 -4.54
CA ALA A 325 -8.85 0.60 -3.34
C ALA A 325 -10.14 1.38 -3.62
N ASN A 326 -10.25 1.98 -4.81
CA ASN A 326 -11.42 2.71 -5.25
C ASN A 326 -12.65 1.79 -5.35
N VAL A 327 -12.55 0.62 -6.05
CA VAL A 327 -13.63 -0.37 -6.12
C VAL A 327 -14.10 -0.80 -4.73
N VAL A 328 -13.18 -1.07 -3.81
CA VAL A 328 -13.52 -1.51 -2.45
C VAL A 328 -14.25 -0.41 -1.69
N THR A 329 -13.84 0.85 -1.83
CA THR A 329 -14.41 1.97 -1.08
C THR A 329 -15.73 2.44 -1.68
N THR A 330 -15.78 2.74 -2.98
CA THR A 330 -16.98 3.28 -3.63
C THR A 330 -17.97 2.20 -4.01
N GLY A 331 -17.49 1.04 -4.48
CA GLY A 331 -18.31 -0.05 -4.98
C GLY A 331 -19.24 -0.68 -3.94
N THR A 332 -18.85 -0.67 -2.66
CA THR A 332 -19.72 -1.14 -1.57
C THR A 332 -21.04 -0.35 -1.48
N PHE A 333 -21.06 0.90 -1.91
CA PHE A 333 -22.23 1.78 -1.94
C PHE A 333 -22.86 1.87 -3.33
N THR A 334 -22.05 2.05 -4.36
CA THR A 334 -22.52 2.35 -5.73
C THR A 334 -23.11 1.12 -6.43
N ILE A 335 -22.54 -0.07 -6.24
CA ILE A 335 -23.07 -1.30 -6.85
C ILE A 335 -24.48 -1.62 -6.34
N PRO A 336 -24.75 -1.66 -5.02
CA PRO A 336 -26.12 -1.84 -4.51
C PRO A 336 -27.09 -0.76 -5.01
N LEU A 337 -26.62 0.50 -5.09
CA LEU A 337 -27.40 1.62 -5.54
C LEU A 337 -27.84 1.47 -7.02
N MET A 338 -26.90 1.09 -7.90
CA MET A 338 -27.20 0.79 -9.31
C MET A 338 -28.18 -0.38 -9.46
N LYS A 339 -27.99 -1.46 -8.69
CA LYS A 339 -28.88 -2.62 -8.70
C LYS A 339 -30.30 -2.26 -8.29
N ARG A 340 -30.47 -1.38 -7.28
CA ARG A 340 -31.78 -0.93 -6.80
C ARG A 340 -32.62 -0.23 -7.87
N VAL A 341 -31.99 0.51 -8.78
CA VAL A 341 -32.69 1.22 -9.88
C VAL A 341 -32.82 0.37 -11.16
N GLY A 342 -32.41 -0.90 -11.13
CA GLY A 342 -32.66 -1.83 -12.22
C GLY A 342 -31.48 -2.13 -13.15
N TYR A 343 -30.26 -1.68 -12.82
CA TYR A 343 -29.08 -2.17 -13.54
C TYR A 343 -28.82 -3.65 -13.22
N LYS A 344 -28.43 -4.42 -14.26
CA LYS A 344 -27.99 -5.80 -14.06
C LYS A 344 -26.74 -5.85 -13.19
N PRO A 345 -26.60 -6.84 -12.26
CA PRO A 345 -25.47 -6.94 -11.37
C PRO A 345 -24.11 -6.93 -12.08
N GLU A 346 -24.00 -7.65 -13.20
CA GLU A 346 -22.77 -7.75 -13.99
C GLU A 346 -22.39 -6.39 -14.60
N PHE A 347 -23.37 -5.62 -15.05
CA PHE A 347 -23.14 -4.29 -15.61
C PHE A 347 -22.77 -3.29 -14.50
N ALA A 348 -23.43 -3.36 -13.34
CA ALA A 348 -23.08 -2.52 -12.19
C ALA A 348 -21.65 -2.76 -11.71
N GLY A 349 -21.22 -4.03 -11.62
CA GLY A 349 -19.84 -4.38 -11.32
C GLY A 349 -18.85 -3.92 -12.38
N ALA A 350 -19.20 -4.04 -13.67
CA ALA A 350 -18.36 -3.58 -14.76
C ALA A 350 -18.20 -2.04 -14.80
N VAL A 351 -19.27 -1.29 -14.53
CA VAL A 351 -19.23 0.19 -14.43
C VAL A 351 -18.30 0.60 -13.30
N GLU A 352 -18.45 -0.03 -12.13
CA GLU A 352 -17.61 0.28 -10.97
C GLU A 352 -16.14 -0.03 -11.23
N ALA A 353 -15.85 -1.21 -11.78
CA ALA A 353 -14.49 -1.61 -12.11
C ALA A 353 -13.85 -0.66 -13.15
N ALA A 354 -14.59 -0.31 -14.21
CA ALA A 354 -14.12 0.64 -15.23
C ALA A 354 -13.88 2.04 -14.61
N ALA A 355 -14.88 2.59 -13.91
CA ALA A 355 -14.77 3.92 -13.32
C ALA A 355 -13.62 4.00 -12.30
N SER A 356 -13.45 2.99 -11.46
CA SER A 356 -12.38 2.93 -10.46
C SER A 356 -10.99 2.81 -11.08
N THR A 357 -10.86 2.05 -12.18
CA THR A 357 -9.58 1.93 -12.91
C THR A 357 -9.11 3.28 -13.45
N GLY A 358 -10.03 4.13 -13.90
CA GLY A 358 -9.74 5.50 -14.33
C GLY A 358 -9.10 6.38 -13.26
N GLY A 359 -9.27 6.04 -11.99
CA GLY A 359 -8.64 6.74 -10.87
C GLY A 359 -7.11 6.73 -10.93
N ALA A 360 -6.51 5.71 -11.56
CA ALA A 360 -5.06 5.62 -11.72
C ALA A 360 -4.48 6.73 -12.63
N TYR A 361 -5.27 7.35 -13.50
CA TYR A 361 -4.83 8.49 -14.35
C TYR A 361 -5.54 9.80 -14.02
N MET A 362 -6.39 9.84 -13.00
CA MET A 362 -7.12 11.05 -12.63
C MET A 362 -6.23 11.97 -11.77
N PRO A 363 -5.84 13.17 -12.28
CA PRO A 363 -5.05 14.12 -11.50
C PRO A 363 -5.81 14.60 -10.25
N PRO A 364 -5.11 15.05 -9.19
CA PRO A 364 -3.68 15.32 -9.12
C PRO A 364 -2.81 14.19 -8.57
N ILE A 365 -3.35 13.16 -7.86
CA ILE A 365 -2.49 12.14 -7.21
C ILE A 365 -2.11 11.05 -8.21
N MET A 366 -3.06 10.54 -9.00
CA MET A 366 -2.83 9.48 -9.98
C MET A 366 -2.26 8.18 -9.35
N GLY A 367 -1.92 7.20 -10.15
CA GLY A 367 -1.25 5.97 -9.73
C GLY A 367 0.27 6.05 -9.89
N ALA A 368 0.97 5.03 -9.40
CA ALA A 368 2.43 4.94 -9.44
C ALA A 368 3.03 5.13 -10.85
N GLY A 369 2.29 4.75 -11.90
CA GLY A 369 2.72 4.91 -13.29
C GLY A 369 2.97 6.36 -13.70
N ALA A 370 2.28 7.32 -13.10
CA ALA A 370 2.47 8.75 -13.41
C ALA A 370 3.81 9.27 -12.89
N PHE A 371 4.25 8.80 -11.72
CA PHE A 371 5.56 9.14 -11.17
C PHE A 371 6.68 8.48 -11.97
N LEU A 372 6.47 7.22 -12.37
CA LEU A 372 7.41 6.52 -13.23
C LEU A 372 7.52 7.21 -14.60
N LEU A 373 6.41 7.70 -15.15
CA LEU A 373 6.41 8.47 -16.40
C LEU A 373 7.22 9.78 -16.23
N ALA A 374 7.01 10.50 -15.12
CA ALA A 374 7.77 11.73 -14.83
C ALA A 374 9.27 11.47 -14.79
N GLU A 375 9.69 10.41 -14.12
CA GLU A 375 11.09 10.03 -13.98
C GLU A 375 11.72 9.57 -15.30
N LEU A 376 11.04 8.67 -16.04
CA LEU A 376 11.54 8.15 -17.32
C LEU A 376 11.60 9.22 -18.43
N THR A 377 10.75 10.23 -18.35
CA THR A 377 10.73 11.34 -19.33
C THR A 377 11.49 12.57 -18.85
N GLU A 378 12.08 12.52 -17.67
CA GLU A 378 12.79 13.66 -17.02
C GLU A 378 11.93 14.93 -16.98
N THR A 379 10.61 14.76 -16.85
CA THR A 379 9.65 15.87 -16.76
C THR A 379 9.17 16.09 -15.34
N SER A 380 8.81 17.33 -14.99
CA SER A 380 8.25 17.59 -13.67
C SER A 380 6.90 16.89 -13.49
N TYR A 381 6.61 16.45 -12.27
CA TYR A 381 5.31 15.82 -11.95
C TYR A 381 4.12 16.73 -12.30
N LEU A 382 4.26 18.04 -12.11
CA LEU A 382 3.25 19.03 -12.49
C LEU A 382 2.93 19.02 -13.99
N GLU A 383 3.92 18.82 -14.84
CA GLU A 383 3.69 18.70 -16.29
C GLU A 383 2.95 17.42 -16.64
N VAL A 384 3.28 16.29 -15.99
CA VAL A 384 2.53 15.04 -16.15
C VAL A 384 1.07 15.22 -15.69
N VAL A 385 0.83 15.91 -14.56
CA VAL A 385 -0.52 16.27 -14.07
C VAL A 385 -1.30 17.05 -15.13
N LYS A 386 -0.70 18.09 -15.73
CA LYS A 386 -1.34 18.92 -16.77
C LYS A 386 -1.71 18.09 -18.00
N ILE A 387 -0.78 17.26 -18.49
CA ILE A 387 -0.99 16.42 -19.67
C ILE A 387 -2.08 15.36 -19.41
N ALA A 388 -2.14 14.79 -18.21
CA ALA A 388 -3.10 13.75 -17.85
C ALA A 388 -4.56 14.24 -17.75
N ILE A 389 -4.81 15.55 -17.58
CA ILE A 389 -6.18 16.09 -17.44
C ILE A 389 -7.07 15.73 -18.64
N ILE A 390 -6.58 15.91 -19.86
CA ILE A 390 -7.39 15.68 -21.06
C ILE A 390 -7.74 14.20 -21.24
N PRO A 391 -6.79 13.25 -21.21
CA PRO A 391 -7.10 11.82 -21.25
C PRO A 391 -8.04 11.37 -20.12
N ALA A 392 -7.87 11.87 -18.90
CA ALA A 392 -8.71 11.54 -17.77
C ALA A 392 -10.16 11.99 -17.99
N ILE A 393 -10.37 13.23 -18.42
CA ILE A 393 -11.72 13.76 -18.74
C ILE A 393 -12.37 12.92 -19.84
N LEU A 394 -11.65 12.62 -20.93
CA LEU A 394 -12.18 11.81 -22.05
C LEU A 394 -12.55 10.39 -21.59
N TYR A 395 -11.74 9.81 -20.70
CA TYR A 395 -12.04 8.50 -20.13
C TYR A 395 -13.35 8.51 -19.34
N TYR A 396 -13.50 9.42 -18.38
CA TYR A 396 -14.73 9.49 -17.57
C TYR A 396 -15.96 9.91 -18.37
N LEU A 397 -15.80 10.78 -19.38
CA LEU A 397 -16.87 11.10 -20.33
C LEU A 397 -17.32 9.87 -21.11
N SER A 398 -16.39 9.05 -21.61
CA SER A 398 -16.73 7.83 -22.36
C SER A 398 -17.45 6.80 -21.48
N VAL A 399 -16.97 6.55 -20.27
CA VAL A 399 -17.64 5.64 -19.32
C VAL A 399 -19.03 6.18 -18.95
N GLY A 400 -19.13 7.47 -18.62
CA GLY A 400 -20.41 8.13 -18.30
C GLY A 400 -21.41 8.08 -19.45
N LEU A 401 -20.94 8.28 -20.70
CA LEU A 401 -21.77 8.19 -21.89
C LEU A 401 -22.31 6.77 -22.12
N ILE A 402 -21.47 5.74 -21.94
CA ILE A 402 -21.88 4.33 -22.03
C ILE A 402 -22.95 4.03 -20.99
N VAL A 403 -22.77 4.49 -19.75
CA VAL A 403 -23.73 4.32 -18.65
C VAL A 403 -25.06 5.02 -18.99
N TYR A 404 -25.01 6.25 -19.48
CA TYR A 404 -26.18 7.03 -19.89
C TYR A 404 -26.96 6.36 -21.03
N ILE A 405 -26.28 5.98 -22.12
CA ILE A 405 -26.91 5.32 -23.28
C ILE A 405 -27.55 3.98 -22.85
N ARG A 406 -26.86 3.23 -21.98
CA ARG A 406 -27.40 1.98 -21.45
C ARG A 406 -28.64 2.20 -20.60
N ALA A 407 -28.67 3.25 -19.80
CA ALA A 407 -29.82 3.64 -18.99
C ALA A 407 -31.03 4.01 -19.87
N VAL A 408 -30.82 4.86 -20.89
CA VAL A 408 -31.86 5.24 -21.85
C VAL A 408 -32.43 4.00 -22.53
N ARG A 409 -31.56 3.11 -23.02
CA ARG A 409 -31.98 1.87 -23.72
C ARG A 409 -32.80 0.92 -22.83
N ASN A 410 -32.51 0.91 -21.51
CA ASN A 410 -33.19 0.05 -20.57
C ASN A 410 -34.36 0.75 -19.86
N GLY A 411 -34.68 2.01 -20.18
CA GLY A 411 -35.75 2.77 -19.57
C GLY A 411 -35.49 3.09 -18.06
N LEU A 412 -34.22 3.20 -17.66
CA LEU A 412 -33.89 3.47 -16.27
C LEU A 412 -33.99 4.97 -15.98
N HIS A 413 -34.84 5.31 -15.01
CA HIS A 413 -35.05 6.69 -14.57
C HIS A 413 -34.11 7.08 -13.42
N GLY A 414 -34.03 8.39 -13.17
CA GLY A 414 -33.35 8.93 -11.98
C GLY A 414 -34.13 8.65 -10.70
N VAL A 415 -33.54 8.98 -9.59
CA VAL A 415 -34.13 8.83 -8.26
C VAL A 415 -34.86 10.10 -7.86
N PRO A 416 -36.03 10.03 -7.15
CA PRO A 416 -36.72 11.19 -6.63
C PRO A 416 -35.84 12.06 -5.72
N VAL A 417 -36.12 13.37 -5.68
CA VAL A 417 -35.31 14.36 -4.89
C VAL A 417 -35.29 14.01 -3.41
N GLU A 418 -36.37 13.42 -2.92
CA GLU A 418 -36.59 13.05 -1.53
C GLU A 418 -35.64 11.93 -1.05
N GLU A 419 -35.18 11.08 -1.97
CA GLU A 419 -34.23 10.00 -1.69
C GLU A 419 -32.76 10.45 -1.79
N LEU A 420 -32.53 11.69 -2.26
CA LEU A 420 -31.18 12.21 -2.41
C LEU A 420 -30.66 12.83 -1.10
N PRO A 421 -29.35 12.73 -0.81
CA PRO A 421 -28.75 13.37 0.34
C PRO A 421 -29.08 14.88 0.37
N PRO A 422 -29.63 15.42 1.49
CA PRO A 422 -29.98 16.82 1.58
C PRO A 422 -28.73 17.71 1.59
N LEU A 423 -28.78 18.85 0.89
CA LEU A 423 -27.67 19.80 0.79
C LEU A 423 -27.15 20.27 2.16
N LYS A 424 -28.03 20.37 3.14
CA LYS A 424 -27.67 20.73 4.52
C LYS A 424 -26.65 19.77 5.16
N ASN A 425 -26.55 18.52 4.68
CA ASN A 425 -25.61 17.53 5.17
C ASN A 425 -24.30 17.52 4.34
N ILE A 426 -24.33 18.05 3.13
CA ILE A 426 -23.19 18.08 2.20
C ILE A 426 -22.35 19.36 2.42
N LEU A 427 -23.00 20.53 2.45
CA LEU A 427 -22.33 21.84 2.54
C LEU A 427 -21.37 21.98 3.73
N PRO A 428 -21.70 21.55 4.97
CA PRO A 428 -20.78 21.66 6.09
C PRO A 428 -19.50 20.83 5.94
N ARG A 429 -19.52 19.79 5.10
CA ARG A 429 -18.38 18.90 4.83
C ARG A 429 -17.53 19.32 3.64
N LEU A 430 -17.84 20.47 3.00
CA LEU A 430 -17.13 20.96 1.82
C LEU A 430 -15.64 21.23 2.12
N HIS A 431 -15.29 21.59 3.36
CA HIS A 431 -13.91 21.78 3.79
C HIS A 431 -13.03 20.55 3.62
N LEU A 432 -13.62 19.34 3.57
CA LEU A 432 -12.88 18.10 3.33
C LEU A 432 -12.22 18.04 1.94
N LEU A 433 -12.71 18.83 0.96
CA LEU A 433 -12.06 18.95 -0.35
C LEU A 433 -10.82 19.84 -0.34
N LEU A 434 -10.64 20.68 0.69
CA LEU A 434 -9.60 21.71 0.75
C LEU A 434 -8.17 21.18 0.56
N PRO A 435 -7.80 19.98 1.07
CA PRO A 435 -6.46 19.44 0.87
C PRO A 435 -6.07 19.27 -0.61
N ILE A 436 -7.02 18.98 -1.51
CA ILE A 436 -6.74 18.74 -2.93
C ILE A 436 -6.24 20.01 -3.63
N PRO A 437 -6.99 21.16 -3.64
CA PRO A 437 -6.49 22.39 -4.24
C PRO A 437 -5.24 22.95 -3.55
N VAL A 438 -5.07 22.73 -2.25
CA VAL A 438 -3.85 23.14 -1.52
C VAL A 438 -2.63 22.35 -1.99
N MET A 439 -2.76 21.05 -2.20
CA MET A 439 -1.69 20.24 -2.77
C MET A 439 -1.30 20.73 -4.18
N VAL A 440 -2.30 21.01 -5.03
CA VAL A 440 -2.05 21.57 -6.38
C VAL A 440 -1.36 22.93 -6.29
N TYR A 441 -1.77 23.77 -5.33
CA TYR A 441 -1.11 25.05 -5.10
C TYR A 441 0.37 24.89 -4.79
N PHE A 442 0.75 23.96 -3.89
CA PHE A 442 2.17 23.72 -3.59
C PHE A 442 2.96 23.22 -4.79
N LEU A 443 2.37 22.38 -5.63
CA LEU A 443 3.00 21.94 -6.89
C LEU A 443 3.20 23.13 -7.86
N VAL A 444 2.25 24.05 -7.93
CA VAL A 444 2.31 25.23 -8.83
C VAL A 444 3.36 26.24 -8.39
N ILE A 445 3.55 26.44 -7.08
CA ILE A 445 4.59 27.34 -6.57
C ILE A 445 6.01 26.76 -6.65
N GLY A 446 6.15 25.49 -7.08
CA GLY A 446 7.43 24.86 -7.36
C GLY A 446 7.93 23.89 -6.29
N ASP A 447 7.09 23.52 -5.32
CA ASP A 447 7.45 22.46 -4.39
C ASP A 447 7.57 21.12 -5.11
N SER A 448 8.50 20.28 -4.63
CA SER A 448 8.55 18.89 -5.08
C SER A 448 7.25 18.16 -4.74
N ALA A 449 6.85 17.19 -5.55
CA ALA A 449 5.65 16.39 -5.29
C ALA A 449 5.67 15.74 -3.89
N PHE A 450 6.86 15.34 -3.43
CA PHE A 450 7.09 14.76 -2.11
C PHE A 450 6.78 15.76 -0.98
N LEU A 451 7.31 16.98 -1.07
CA LEU A 451 7.07 18.04 -0.09
C LEU A 451 5.62 18.54 -0.11
N ALA A 452 5.04 18.73 -1.30
CA ALA A 452 3.64 19.13 -1.45
C ALA A 452 2.68 18.15 -0.78
N ALA A 453 2.91 16.84 -0.94
CA ALA A 453 2.11 15.80 -0.27
C ALA A 453 2.29 15.86 1.26
N ALA A 454 3.50 16.01 1.76
CA ALA A 454 3.77 16.11 3.20
C ALA A 454 3.12 17.34 3.85
N LYS A 455 3.24 18.51 3.23
CA LYS A 455 2.55 19.73 3.67
C LYS A 455 1.03 19.54 3.71
N THR A 456 0.48 18.85 2.71
CA THR A 456 -0.96 18.54 2.66
C THR A 456 -1.38 17.58 3.77
N ILE A 457 -0.56 16.59 4.14
CA ILE A 457 -0.82 15.71 5.30
C ILE A 457 -0.93 16.53 6.58
N ILE A 458 -0.02 17.49 6.79
CA ILE A 458 -0.08 18.36 7.97
C ILE A 458 -1.37 19.18 7.99
N LEU A 459 -1.76 19.76 6.86
CA LEU A 459 -3.03 20.46 6.75
C LEU A 459 -4.21 19.57 7.15
N ILE A 460 -4.26 18.32 6.67
CA ILE A 460 -5.32 17.37 7.04
C ILE A 460 -5.35 17.13 8.55
N ILE A 461 -4.19 16.95 9.16
CA ILE A 461 -4.08 16.76 10.62
C ILE A 461 -4.60 17.99 11.35
N MET A 462 -4.21 19.20 10.94
CA MET A 462 -4.67 20.44 11.54
C MET A 462 -6.20 20.61 11.42
N LEU A 463 -6.78 20.32 10.25
CA LEU A 463 -8.22 20.35 10.03
C LEU A 463 -8.94 19.35 10.96
N LYS A 464 -8.38 18.17 11.18
CA LYS A 464 -8.95 17.16 12.09
C LYS A 464 -8.84 17.56 13.56
N VAL A 465 -7.77 18.22 13.95
CA VAL A 465 -7.64 18.79 15.31
C VAL A 465 -8.72 19.84 15.53
N VAL A 466 -8.98 20.71 14.54
CA VAL A 466 -10.07 21.69 14.61
C VAL A 466 -11.43 21.01 14.76
N ASP A 467 -11.74 20.00 13.95
CA ASP A 467 -12.98 19.22 14.07
C ASP A 467 -13.16 18.65 15.48
N LEU A 468 -12.08 18.11 16.06
CA LEU A 468 -12.10 17.55 17.40
C LEU A 468 -12.35 18.63 18.45
N LEU A 469 -11.65 19.78 18.38
CA LEU A 469 -11.81 20.90 19.30
C LEU A 469 -13.22 21.49 19.26
N VAL A 470 -13.79 21.63 18.05
CA VAL A 470 -15.18 22.09 17.86
C VAL A 470 -16.16 21.09 18.48
N THR A 471 -15.92 19.80 18.32
CA THR A 471 -16.78 18.75 18.88
C THR A 471 -16.74 18.71 20.41
N ILE A 472 -15.58 18.94 21.02
CA ILE A 472 -15.41 18.94 22.48
C ILE A 472 -16.04 20.21 23.11
N ARG A 473 -15.92 21.38 22.47
CA ARG A 473 -16.34 22.68 23.05
C ARG A 473 -17.80 22.98 22.91
N THR A 474 -18.52 22.37 21.97
CA THR A 474 -19.93 22.69 21.74
C THR A 474 -20.86 21.60 22.23
N PRO A 475 -21.76 21.87 23.22
CA PRO A 475 -22.78 20.90 23.64
C PRO A 475 -23.69 20.53 22.46
N TYR A 476 -24.27 19.34 22.51
CA TYR A 476 -25.06 18.72 21.43
C TYR A 476 -26.28 19.55 20.96
N SER A 477 -26.69 20.60 21.69
CA SER A 477 -27.89 21.39 21.44
C SER A 477 -27.76 22.51 20.42
N ASP A 478 -26.55 22.91 20.01
CA ASP A 478 -26.35 24.10 19.18
C ASP A 478 -25.66 23.77 17.82
N ALA A 479 -26.45 23.17 16.93
CA ALA A 479 -25.96 22.73 15.62
C ALA A 479 -25.44 23.87 14.72
N ILE A 480 -26.08 25.07 14.81
CA ILE A 480 -25.71 26.24 14.00
C ILE A 480 -24.39 26.84 14.51
N GLY A 481 -24.23 26.97 15.83
CA GLY A 481 -23.01 27.48 16.45
C GLY A 481 -21.79 26.60 16.12
N LYS A 482 -21.96 25.26 16.08
CA LYS A 482 -20.91 24.31 15.65
C LYS A 482 -20.44 24.58 14.24
N HIS A 483 -21.35 24.76 13.30
CA HIS A 483 -20.99 24.96 11.89
C HIS A 483 -20.28 26.31 11.67
N ILE A 484 -20.72 27.40 12.34
CA ILE A 484 -20.09 28.71 12.24
C ILE A 484 -18.68 28.67 12.86
N LEU A 485 -18.56 28.15 14.08
CA LEU A 485 -17.25 28.03 14.76
C LEU A 485 -16.30 27.14 14.00
N GLY A 486 -16.78 25.97 13.51
CA GLY A 486 -16.01 25.05 12.68
C GLY A 486 -15.50 25.73 11.42
N ALA A 487 -16.38 26.37 10.65
CA ALA A 487 -16.02 27.06 9.41
C ALA A 487 -14.99 28.19 9.65
N SER A 488 -15.17 28.98 10.73
CA SER A 488 -14.26 30.07 11.09
C SER A 488 -12.87 29.55 11.47
N LEU A 489 -12.79 28.47 12.25
CA LEU A 489 -11.54 27.86 12.66
C LEU A 489 -10.84 27.16 11.48
N HIS A 490 -11.56 26.46 10.60
CA HIS A 490 -10.99 25.87 9.39
C HIS A 490 -10.43 26.94 8.45
N MET A 491 -11.15 28.05 8.29
CA MET A 491 -10.66 29.19 7.51
C MET A 491 -9.42 29.81 8.15
N GLY A 492 -9.39 29.93 9.48
CA GLY A 492 -8.21 30.42 10.21
C GLY A 492 -6.99 29.53 10.01
N VAL A 493 -7.15 28.21 10.12
CA VAL A 493 -6.07 27.24 9.85
C VAL A 493 -5.60 27.34 8.39
N PHE A 494 -6.53 27.46 7.44
CA PHE A 494 -6.21 27.60 6.03
C PHE A 494 -5.41 28.87 5.73
N VAL A 495 -5.89 30.03 6.26
CA VAL A 495 -5.19 31.31 6.09
C VAL A 495 -3.82 31.30 6.76
N TYR A 496 -3.71 30.73 7.96
CA TYR A 496 -2.45 30.56 8.66
C TYR A 496 -1.46 29.70 7.86
N PHE A 497 -1.93 28.56 7.34
CA PHE A 497 -1.10 27.62 6.59
C PHE A 497 -0.59 28.22 5.27
N LEU A 498 -1.45 28.94 4.54
CA LEU A 498 -1.02 29.69 3.35
C LEU A 498 -0.15 30.91 3.71
N GLY A 499 -0.47 31.62 4.78
CA GLY A 499 0.27 32.79 5.22
C GLY A 499 1.70 32.47 5.68
N ALA A 500 1.90 31.32 6.30
CA ALA A 500 3.22 30.85 6.70
C ALA A 500 4.17 30.58 5.51
N GLU A 501 3.59 30.27 4.32
CA GLU A 501 4.36 30.03 3.10
C GLU A 501 4.56 31.32 2.25
N ILE A 502 3.65 32.30 2.36
CA ILE A 502 3.66 33.52 1.53
C ILE A 502 4.57 34.63 2.13
N GLY A 503 5.00 34.51 3.39
CA GLY A 503 5.89 35.47 4.06
C GLY A 503 5.19 36.40 5.08
N PRO A 504 5.90 37.41 5.64
CA PRO A 504 5.38 38.20 6.75
C PRO A 504 4.03 38.87 6.44
N PRO A 505 3.05 38.82 7.37
CA PRO A 505 3.23 39.19 8.78
C PRO A 505 3.11 38.06 9.81
N PHE A 506 2.97 36.80 9.40
CA PHE A 506 2.66 35.71 10.33
C PHE A 506 3.87 34.92 10.85
N THR A 507 5.01 34.99 10.18
CA THR A 507 6.23 34.27 10.61
C THR A 507 6.77 34.79 11.94
N TRP A 508 6.68 36.09 12.21
CA TRP A 508 7.15 36.66 13.47
C TRP A 508 6.41 36.13 14.70
N LEU A 509 5.13 35.76 14.55
CA LEU A 509 4.35 35.23 15.66
C LEU A 509 4.79 33.81 16.06
N VAL A 510 5.32 33.03 15.11
CA VAL A 510 5.82 31.66 15.35
C VAL A 510 7.29 31.70 15.75
N ASP A 511 8.08 32.52 15.09
CA ASP A 511 9.52 32.64 15.35
C ASP A 511 9.81 33.35 16.68
N ASP A 512 9.05 34.40 17.04
CA ASP A 512 9.20 35.14 18.30
C ASP A 512 8.51 34.47 19.50
N PHE A 513 7.37 33.78 19.31
CA PHE A 513 6.63 33.18 20.42
C PHE A 513 7.13 31.77 20.79
N VAL A 514 7.68 31.01 19.86
CA VAL A 514 8.14 29.62 20.06
C VAL A 514 9.65 29.47 19.97
N GLY A 515 10.36 30.49 19.47
CA GLY A 515 11.82 30.46 19.32
C GLY A 515 12.34 29.38 18.35
N MET A 516 11.47 28.89 17.46
CA MET A 516 11.76 27.85 16.50
C MET A 516 11.29 28.27 15.11
N SER A 517 12.06 27.92 14.09
CA SER A 517 11.63 28.14 12.71
C SER A 517 10.28 27.44 12.45
N SER A 518 9.44 28.00 11.58
CA SER A 518 8.11 27.50 11.27
C SER A 518 8.05 26.01 10.93
N GLY A 519 9.08 25.48 10.26
CA GLY A 519 9.21 24.05 9.97
C GLY A 519 9.37 23.17 11.21
N HIS A 520 10.12 23.64 12.21
CA HIS A 520 10.33 22.88 13.46
C HIS A 520 9.08 22.87 14.35
N ALA A 521 8.33 23.97 14.41
CA ALA A 521 7.08 24.03 15.17
C ALA A 521 6.02 23.07 14.62
N LEU A 522 5.88 23.02 13.29
CA LEU A 522 4.99 22.07 12.60
C LEU A 522 5.40 20.61 12.87
N TYR A 523 6.68 20.33 12.86
CA TYR A 523 7.23 19.00 13.18
C TYR A 523 6.85 18.53 14.59
N TRP A 524 6.99 19.39 15.61
CA TRP A 524 6.63 19.03 16.98
C TRP A 524 5.12 18.80 17.16
N VAL A 525 4.28 19.59 16.49
CA VAL A 525 2.84 19.37 16.47
C VAL A 525 2.51 18.00 15.87
N LEU A 526 3.16 17.63 14.77
CA LEU A 526 3.00 16.33 14.14
C LEU A 526 3.45 15.19 15.08
N LEU A 527 4.61 15.33 15.72
CA LEU A 527 5.15 14.34 16.66
C LEU A 527 4.18 14.11 17.82
N VAL A 528 3.68 15.17 18.44
CA VAL A 528 2.71 15.09 19.54
C VAL A 528 1.42 14.40 19.07
N PHE A 529 0.93 14.73 17.88
CA PHE A 529 -0.28 14.11 17.32
C PHE A 529 -0.08 12.61 17.03
N ILE A 530 1.07 12.21 16.47
CA ILE A 530 1.40 10.80 16.22
C ILE A 530 1.46 10.04 17.56
N VAL A 531 2.11 10.60 18.57
CA VAL A 531 2.18 9.99 19.91
C VAL A 531 0.79 9.84 20.51
N LEU A 532 -0.06 10.88 20.44
CA LEU A 532 -1.44 10.81 20.91
C LEU A 532 -2.27 9.76 20.17
N LYS A 533 -2.11 9.62 18.85
CA LYS A 533 -2.78 8.58 18.04
C LYS A 533 -2.30 7.17 18.36
N VAL A 534 -1.03 6.99 18.59
CA VAL A 534 -0.48 5.70 19.07
C VAL A 534 -1.08 5.35 20.42
N CYS A 535 -1.13 6.28 21.36
CA CYS A 535 -1.76 6.09 22.66
C CYS A 535 -3.25 5.76 22.51
N GLU A 536 -3.99 6.45 21.64
CA GLU A 536 -5.42 6.16 21.36
C GLU A 536 -5.63 4.76 20.82
N VAL A 537 -4.81 4.31 19.85
CA VAL A 537 -4.88 2.94 19.29
C VAL A 537 -4.56 1.90 20.35
N LEU A 538 -3.57 2.14 21.22
CA LEU A 538 -3.21 1.23 22.31
C LEU A 538 -4.33 1.13 23.34
N VAL A 539 -4.91 2.27 23.75
CA VAL A 539 -6.02 2.33 24.72
C VAL A 539 -7.30 1.71 24.13
N ALA A 540 -7.64 2.02 22.86
CA ALA A 540 -8.79 1.44 22.18
C ALA A 540 -8.63 -0.09 21.98
N GLY A 541 -7.41 -0.56 21.74
CA GLY A 541 -7.08 -1.98 21.68
C GLY A 541 -7.34 -2.70 23.00
N GLN A 542 -6.91 -2.12 24.14
CA GLN A 542 -7.15 -2.67 25.47
C GLN A 542 -8.64 -2.63 25.84
N ALA A 543 -9.36 -1.57 25.47
CA ALA A 543 -10.80 -1.48 25.73
C ALA A 543 -11.62 -2.48 24.90
N ALA A 544 -11.19 -2.83 23.69
CA ALA A 544 -11.81 -3.85 22.86
C ALA A 544 -11.56 -5.26 23.41
N GLU A 545 -10.35 -5.54 23.91
CA GLU A 545 -10.04 -6.81 24.59
C GLU A 545 -10.82 -6.97 25.89
N MET A 546 -11.01 -5.89 26.66
CA MET A 546 -11.81 -5.91 27.88
C MET A 546 -13.30 -6.14 27.59
N LYS A 547 -13.84 -5.60 26.49
CA LYS A 547 -15.22 -5.85 26.07
C LYS A 547 -15.45 -7.29 25.59
N THR A 548 -14.51 -7.89 24.89
CA THR A 548 -14.60 -9.29 24.47
C THR A 548 -14.54 -10.24 25.67
N THR A 549 -13.65 -10.01 26.62
CA THR A 549 -13.58 -10.82 27.85
C THR A 549 -14.82 -10.68 28.73
N VAL A 550 -15.44 -9.50 28.79
CA VAL A 550 -16.70 -9.31 29.55
C VAL A 550 -17.87 -10.01 28.85
N ASN A 551 -17.97 -9.93 27.50
CA ASN A 551 -19.02 -10.63 26.76
C ASN A 551 -18.88 -12.16 26.82
N ASP A 552 -17.63 -12.68 26.78
CA ASP A 552 -17.37 -14.11 26.91
C ASP A 552 -17.65 -14.60 28.34
N GLY A 553 -17.44 -13.75 29.35
CA GLY A 553 -17.82 -14.02 30.74
C GLY A 553 -19.34 -14.10 30.94
N GLU A 554 -20.10 -13.14 30.37
CA GLU A 554 -21.57 -13.16 30.46
C GLU A 554 -22.22 -14.32 29.67
N THR A 555 -21.64 -14.74 28.55
CA THR A 555 -22.12 -15.92 27.79
C THR A 555 -21.84 -17.21 28.51
N LEU A 556 -20.73 -17.32 29.24
CA LEU A 556 -20.40 -18.48 30.08
C LEU A 556 -21.32 -18.59 31.31
N GLU A 557 -21.64 -17.47 31.98
CA GLU A 557 -22.61 -17.47 33.09
C GLU A 557 -24.03 -17.82 32.63
N ARG A 558 -24.49 -17.35 31.47
CA ARG A 558 -25.78 -17.69 30.90
C ARG A 558 -25.86 -19.16 30.45
N SER A 559 -24.77 -19.72 29.91
CA SER A 559 -24.72 -21.14 29.56
C SER A 559 -24.68 -22.06 30.79
N GLY A 560 -24.05 -21.62 31.86
CA GLY A 560 -24.05 -22.34 33.16
C GLY A 560 -25.40 -22.31 33.85
N ALA A 561 -26.17 -21.23 33.72
CA ALA A 561 -27.52 -21.11 34.31
C ALA A 561 -28.59 -21.94 33.58
N VAL A 562 -28.37 -22.25 32.27
CA VAL A 562 -29.31 -23.10 31.49
C VAL A 562 -29.01 -24.60 31.64
N ALA A 563 -27.79 -24.96 32.05
CA ALA A 563 -27.42 -26.36 32.32
C ALA A 563 -27.77 -26.85 33.75
N GLY A 564 -28.28 -25.95 34.61
CA GLY A 564 -28.68 -26.21 35.99
C GLY A 564 -30.21 -26.22 36.21
N LEU A 565 -31.01 -26.22 35.12
CA LEU A 565 -32.45 -26.47 35.08
C LEU A 565 -32.72 -27.69 34.18
#